data_a12f925fb583dbdcf2bffd68b36800ad
#
_entry.id   a12f925fb583dbdcf2bffd68b36800ad
#
_cell.length_a   1.000
_cell.length_b   1.000
_cell.length_c   1.000
_cell.angle_alpha   90.00
_cell.angle_beta   90.00
_cell.angle_gamma   90.00
#
_symmetry.space_group_name_H-M   'P 1'
#
loop_
_entity.id
_entity.type
_entity.pdbx_description
1 polymer ?
#
loop_
_entity_poly.entity_id
_entity_poly.type
_entity_poly.pdbx_seq_one_letter_code
_entity_poly.pdbx_strand_id
1 'polypeptide(L)'
;MPKLYANAERPHHPYIDTYAHTVDYDAHFATEADVRRAVGGYAGLVSTLDENIGNVLQALREAGLEESTRVIYTSDHGDNVGARGLWGKSTFYEESAGVPLIIAGADIESARVVATPVSHIDCAPAILEAVGAPSRVGGKELPGAALFGVANGATPSRPVISEYHAIGSTA
;
A
#
# COMPACT_ATOMS: atom_id res chain seq x y z
N MET A 1 -4.19 12.11 -16.00
CA MET A 1 -5.42 11.28 -15.85
C MET A 1 -5.04 9.83 -15.68
N PRO A 2 -5.68 9.05 -14.80
CA PRO A 2 -5.46 7.60 -14.72
C PRO A 2 -5.75 6.93 -16.06
N LYS A 3 -5.15 5.76 -16.30
CA LYS A 3 -5.30 5.07 -17.61
C LYS A 3 -6.75 4.63 -17.89
N LEU A 4 -7.47 4.27 -16.85
CA LEU A 4 -8.85 3.74 -16.92
C LEU A 4 -9.79 4.66 -16.14
N TYR A 5 -9.86 5.96 -16.50
CA TYR A 5 -10.63 6.92 -15.73
C TYR A 5 -12.12 7.00 -16.13
N ALA A 6 -12.50 6.47 -17.27
CA ALA A 6 -13.86 6.56 -17.74
C ALA A 6 -14.80 5.61 -17.01
N ASN A 7 -15.99 6.08 -16.65
CA ASN A 7 -17.03 5.24 -16.02
C ASN A 7 -17.43 4.05 -16.90
N ALA A 8 -17.34 4.19 -18.23
CA ALA A 8 -17.57 3.10 -19.18
C ALA A 8 -16.60 1.93 -19.05
N GLU A 9 -15.45 2.12 -18.40
CA GLU A 9 -14.46 1.07 -18.13
C GLU A 9 -14.73 0.35 -16.80
N ARG A 10 -15.77 0.76 -16.07
CA ARG A 10 -16.21 0.10 -14.84
C ARG A 10 -16.87 -1.25 -15.19
N PRO A 11 -16.38 -2.37 -14.69
CA PRO A 11 -17.01 -3.65 -14.96
C PRO A 11 -18.37 -3.74 -14.27
N HIS A 12 -19.34 -4.37 -14.94
CA HIS A 12 -20.63 -4.68 -14.34
C HIS A 12 -20.48 -5.84 -13.36
N HIS A 13 -20.47 -5.51 -12.10
CA HIS A 13 -20.43 -6.48 -11.00
C HIS A 13 -21.28 -5.94 -9.84
N PRO A 14 -22.16 -6.73 -9.21
CA PRO A 14 -23.11 -6.26 -8.19
C PRO A 14 -22.45 -5.47 -7.07
N TYR A 15 -21.30 -5.91 -6.60
CA TYR A 15 -20.55 -5.20 -5.57
C TYR A 15 -20.02 -3.83 -6.07
N ILE A 16 -19.45 -3.78 -7.27
CA ILE A 16 -18.89 -2.54 -7.84
C ILE A 16 -20.02 -1.54 -8.13
N ASP A 17 -21.14 -2.01 -8.63
CA ASP A 17 -22.31 -1.18 -8.87
C ASP A 17 -22.84 -0.59 -7.56
N THR A 18 -22.97 -1.39 -6.51
CA THR A 18 -23.37 -0.93 -5.18
C THR A 18 -22.35 0.06 -4.61
N TYR A 19 -21.06 -0.24 -4.68
CA TYR A 19 -19.99 0.62 -4.19
C TYR A 19 -20.00 1.99 -4.88
N ALA A 20 -20.12 2.03 -6.20
CA ALA A 20 -20.16 3.27 -6.97
C ALA A 20 -21.37 4.16 -6.60
N HIS A 21 -22.53 3.54 -6.30
CA HIS A 21 -23.75 4.28 -5.92
C HIS A 21 -23.76 4.70 -4.45
N THR A 22 -23.04 4.01 -3.56
CA THR A 22 -23.03 4.34 -2.13
C THR A 22 -22.53 5.75 -1.84
N VAL A 23 -21.59 6.26 -2.65
CA VAL A 23 -21.00 7.61 -2.49
C VAL A 23 -21.40 8.54 -3.65
N ASP A 24 -22.13 8.04 -4.63
CA ASP A 24 -22.52 8.77 -5.85
C ASP A 24 -21.35 9.51 -6.52
N TYR A 25 -20.27 8.76 -6.77
CA TYR A 25 -19.06 9.32 -7.39
C TYR A 25 -19.33 10.00 -8.73
N ASP A 26 -20.31 9.51 -9.50
CA ASP A 26 -20.64 10.04 -10.81
C ASP A 26 -21.24 11.46 -10.72
N ALA A 27 -21.98 11.76 -9.64
CA ALA A 27 -22.47 13.12 -9.39
C ALA A 27 -21.36 14.04 -8.84
N HIS A 28 -20.50 13.54 -7.96
CA HIS A 28 -19.40 14.33 -7.40
C HIS A 28 -18.32 14.67 -8.42
N PHE A 29 -18.08 13.81 -9.39
CA PHE A 29 -17.04 13.94 -10.42
C PHE A 29 -17.67 13.91 -11.82
N ALA A 30 -18.69 14.72 -12.01
CA ALA A 30 -19.50 14.72 -13.23
C ALA A 30 -18.74 15.21 -14.48
N THR A 31 -17.68 16.00 -14.31
CA THR A 31 -16.89 16.54 -15.40
C THR A 31 -15.43 16.11 -15.34
N GLU A 32 -14.78 16.08 -16.50
CA GLU A 32 -13.32 15.85 -16.56
C GLU A 32 -12.54 16.88 -15.74
N ALA A 33 -13.05 18.11 -15.66
CA ALA A 33 -12.41 19.17 -14.87
C ALA A 33 -12.44 18.85 -13.37
N ASP A 34 -13.51 18.26 -12.86
CA ASP A 34 -13.62 17.84 -11.46
C ASP A 34 -12.64 16.71 -11.16
N VAL A 35 -12.58 15.71 -12.04
CA VAL A 35 -11.62 14.61 -11.93
C VAL A 35 -10.17 15.13 -11.94
N ARG A 36 -9.84 16.04 -12.88
CA ARG A 36 -8.50 16.64 -12.95
C ARG A 36 -8.14 17.41 -11.68
N ARG A 37 -9.09 18.15 -11.11
CA ARG A 37 -8.89 18.89 -9.86
C ARG A 37 -8.64 17.95 -8.70
N ALA A 38 -9.40 16.87 -8.58
CA ALA A 38 -9.24 15.87 -7.52
C ALA A 38 -7.89 15.12 -7.64
N VAL A 39 -7.52 14.69 -8.86
CA VAL A 39 -6.21 14.06 -9.12
C VAL A 39 -5.06 15.03 -8.79
N GLY A 40 -5.20 16.32 -9.14
CA GLY A 40 -4.23 17.36 -8.78
C GLY A 40 -4.11 17.54 -7.27
N GLY A 41 -5.23 17.52 -6.55
CA GLY A 41 -5.25 17.56 -5.08
C GLY A 41 -4.55 16.35 -4.47
N TYR A 42 -4.83 15.15 -4.98
CA TYR A 42 -4.16 13.93 -4.54
C TYR A 42 -2.62 14.00 -4.77
N ALA A 43 -2.20 14.46 -5.94
CA ALA A 43 -0.78 14.67 -6.23
C ALA A 43 -0.12 15.67 -5.25
N GLY A 44 -0.84 16.72 -4.86
CA GLY A 44 -0.38 17.66 -3.82
C GLY A 44 -0.20 17.00 -2.46
N LEU A 45 -1.11 16.10 -2.07
CA LEU A 45 -0.97 15.31 -0.84
C LEU A 45 0.26 14.39 -0.89
N VAL A 46 0.50 13.74 -2.04
CA VAL A 46 1.70 12.90 -2.22
C VAL A 46 2.98 13.72 -2.09
N SER A 47 3.04 14.92 -2.68
CA SER A 47 4.20 15.82 -2.54
C SER A 47 4.43 16.25 -1.08
N THR A 48 3.37 16.56 -0.35
CA THR A 48 3.45 16.88 1.08
C THR A 48 3.93 15.69 1.91
N LEU A 49 3.46 14.50 1.58
CA LEU A 49 3.91 13.26 2.24
C LEU A 49 5.41 13.02 2.00
N ASP A 50 5.87 13.19 0.77
CA ASP A 50 7.28 13.04 0.39
C ASP A 50 8.18 14.02 1.18
N GLU A 51 7.76 15.28 1.30
CA GLU A 51 8.44 16.27 2.13
C GLU A 51 8.51 15.85 3.61
N ASN A 52 7.41 15.34 4.15
CA ASN A 52 7.36 14.88 5.54
C ASN A 52 8.28 13.65 5.76
N ILE A 53 8.34 12.72 4.81
CA ILE A 53 9.28 11.60 4.86
C ILE A 53 10.72 12.13 4.84
N GLY A 54 11.02 13.10 3.98
CA GLY A 54 12.32 13.76 3.94
C GLY A 54 12.72 14.36 5.29
N ASN A 55 11.80 15.02 5.97
CA ASN A 55 12.02 15.61 7.30
C ASN A 55 12.31 14.54 8.36
N VAL A 56 11.59 13.40 8.33
CA VAL A 56 11.85 12.28 9.25
C VAL A 56 13.23 11.67 9.01
N LEU A 57 13.61 11.45 7.75
CA LEU A 57 14.93 10.93 7.41
C LEU A 57 16.05 11.91 7.77
N GLN A 58 15.82 13.21 7.65
CA GLN A 58 16.75 14.22 8.07
C GLN A 58 16.96 14.19 9.60
N ALA A 59 15.87 14.11 10.37
CA ALA A 59 15.96 14.00 11.83
C ALA A 59 16.72 12.74 12.27
N LEU A 60 16.55 11.63 11.56
CA LEU A 60 17.29 10.39 11.80
C LEU A 60 18.80 10.59 11.60
N ARG A 61 19.20 11.27 10.52
CA ARG A 61 20.61 11.61 10.25
C ARG A 61 21.18 12.55 11.33
N GLU A 62 20.47 13.59 11.68
CA GLU A 62 20.87 14.55 12.71
C GLU A 62 21.03 13.92 14.09
N ALA A 63 20.24 12.89 14.38
CA ALA A 63 20.35 12.10 15.59
C ALA A 63 21.54 11.10 15.56
N GLY A 64 22.23 10.93 14.43
CA GLY A 64 23.30 9.95 14.25
C GLY A 64 22.84 8.49 14.28
N LEU A 65 21.56 8.24 13.94
CA LEU A 65 20.96 6.92 14.01
C LEU A 65 20.84 6.23 12.63
N GLU A 66 21.18 6.89 11.54
CA GLU A 66 21.00 6.40 10.17
C GLU A 66 21.67 5.03 9.96
N GLU A 67 22.89 4.85 10.44
CA GLU A 67 23.69 3.62 10.29
C GLU A 67 23.20 2.44 11.15
N SER A 68 22.27 2.69 12.08
CA SER A 68 21.73 1.66 12.99
C SER A 68 20.22 1.45 12.83
N THR A 69 19.59 2.12 11.87
CA THR A 69 18.13 2.09 11.68
C THR A 69 17.76 1.52 10.32
N ARG A 70 16.84 0.59 10.32
CA ARG A 70 16.13 0.14 9.11
C ARG A 70 14.80 0.88 9.01
N VAL A 71 14.50 1.38 7.83
CA VAL A 71 13.25 2.10 7.52
C VAL A 71 12.40 1.22 6.63
N ILE A 72 11.15 1.01 7.00
CA ILE A 72 10.14 0.37 6.16
C ILE A 72 9.10 1.42 5.80
N TYR A 73 8.94 1.70 4.52
CA TYR A 73 7.89 2.56 3.99
C TYR A 73 6.84 1.71 3.28
N THR A 74 5.59 1.86 3.69
CA THR A 74 4.43 1.21 3.07
C THR A 74 3.18 2.04 3.33
N SER A 75 2.04 1.61 2.79
CA SER A 75 0.71 2.17 3.06
C SER A 75 -0.25 1.05 3.46
N ASP A 76 -1.28 1.36 4.23
CA ASP A 76 -2.34 0.41 4.62
C ASP A 76 -3.19 -0.03 3.43
N HIS A 77 -3.44 0.85 2.47
CA HIS A 77 -4.14 0.62 1.21
C HIS A 77 -3.79 1.72 0.21
N GLY A 78 -4.14 1.53 -1.04
CA GLY A 78 -4.10 2.55 -2.07
C GLY A 78 -5.41 3.34 -2.19
N ASP A 79 -5.58 4.04 -3.30
CA ASP A 79 -6.79 4.77 -3.66
C ASP A 79 -7.04 4.64 -5.17
N ASN A 80 -8.28 4.45 -5.57
CA ASN A 80 -8.66 4.32 -6.98
C ASN A 80 -8.40 5.61 -7.78
N VAL A 81 -8.41 6.78 -7.16
CA VAL A 81 -8.09 8.10 -7.73
C VAL A 81 -8.73 8.34 -9.09
N GLY A 82 -10.01 7.98 -9.24
CA GLY A 82 -10.77 8.13 -10.47
C GLY A 82 -10.60 7.00 -11.50
N ALA A 83 -9.81 5.98 -11.22
CA ALA A 83 -9.76 4.81 -12.08
C ALA A 83 -11.13 4.14 -12.15
N ARG A 84 -11.65 3.87 -13.33
CA ARG A 84 -13.00 3.34 -13.59
C ARG A 84 -14.12 4.21 -12.99
N GLY A 85 -13.88 5.52 -12.81
CA GLY A 85 -14.77 6.43 -12.12
C GLY A 85 -14.94 6.13 -10.62
N LEU A 86 -14.04 5.35 -10.02
CA LEU A 86 -14.08 4.99 -8.60
C LEU A 86 -13.05 5.82 -7.81
N TRP A 87 -13.36 6.08 -6.55
CA TRP A 87 -12.53 6.82 -5.62
C TRP A 87 -12.42 6.07 -4.31
N GLY A 88 -11.41 6.39 -3.52
CA GLY A 88 -11.14 5.68 -2.28
C GLY A 88 -10.66 4.25 -2.52
N LYS A 89 -10.91 3.41 -1.56
CA LYS A 89 -10.46 2.02 -1.45
C LYS A 89 -11.63 1.04 -1.60
N SER A 90 -11.58 -0.09 -0.96
CA SER A 90 -12.68 -1.07 -0.91
C SER A 90 -12.90 -1.83 -2.22
N THR A 91 -11.86 -1.98 -3.01
CA THR A 91 -11.82 -2.84 -4.19
C THR A 91 -10.55 -3.69 -4.17
N PHE A 92 -10.49 -4.72 -5.03
CA PHE A 92 -9.25 -5.50 -5.27
C PHE A 92 -8.46 -5.04 -6.50
N TYR A 93 -8.80 -3.88 -7.04
CA TYR A 93 -7.99 -3.30 -8.10
C TYR A 93 -6.61 -2.90 -7.59
N GLU A 94 -5.61 -2.95 -8.49
CA GLU A 94 -4.22 -2.62 -8.16
C GLU A 94 -4.10 -1.25 -7.50
N GLU A 95 -4.90 -0.28 -7.94
CA GLU A 95 -4.89 1.08 -7.41
C GLU A 95 -5.29 1.13 -5.92
N SER A 96 -6.10 0.17 -5.45
CA SER A 96 -6.57 0.08 -4.07
C SER A 96 -5.79 -0.95 -3.24
N ALA A 97 -5.47 -2.11 -3.80
CA ALA A 97 -4.84 -3.23 -3.10
C ALA A 97 -3.31 -3.23 -3.21
N GLY A 98 -2.75 -2.68 -4.30
CA GLY A 98 -1.32 -2.54 -4.51
C GLY A 98 -0.79 -1.35 -3.75
N VAL A 99 0.18 -1.58 -2.86
CA VAL A 99 0.83 -0.54 -2.07
C VAL A 99 2.35 -0.61 -2.22
N PRO A 100 3.07 0.50 -2.07
CA PRO A 100 4.52 0.47 -2.05
C PRO A 100 5.02 -0.32 -0.85
N LEU A 101 6.13 -1.02 -1.01
CA LEU A 101 6.93 -1.56 0.08
C LEU A 101 8.39 -1.29 -0.23
N ILE A 102 8.98 -0.37 0.53
CA ILE A 102 10.37 0.05 0.37
C ILE A 102 11.09 -0.18 1.70
N ILE A 103 12.25 -0.80 1.64
CA ILE A 103 13.09 -1.02 2.81
C ILE A 103 14.46 -0.39 2.53
N ALA A 104 14.94 0.40 3.47
CA ALA A 104 16.23 1.09 3.39
C ALA A 104 16.93 1.13 4.76
N GLY A 105 18.19 1.54 4.77
CA GLY A 105 18.96 1.77 6.00
C GLY A 105 19.99 0.67 6.27
N ALA A 106 20.32 0.46 7.54
CA ALA A 106 21.39 -0.40 7.96
C ALA A 106 21.33 -1.81 7.36
N ASP A 107 22.44 -2.25 6.76
CA ASP A 107 22.62 -3.58 6.15
C ASP A 107 21.65 -3.90 4.98
N ILE A 108 20.99 -2.89 4.41
CA ILE A 108 20.10 -3.07 3.26
C ILE A 108 20.82 -2.69 1.96
N GLU A 109 20.89 -3.64 1.04
CA GLU A 109 21.45 -3.42 -0.30
C GLU A 109 20.59 -2.39 -1.07
N SER A 110 21.22 -1.31 -1.52
CA SER A 110 20.55 -0.26 -2.27
C SER A 110 20.22 -0.65 -3.70
N ALA A 111 19.25 0.03 -4.32
CA ALA A 111 18.86 -0.10 -5.73
C ALA A 111 18.44 -1.52 -6.16
N ARG A 112 17.99 -2.35 -5.24
CA ARG A 112 17.50 -3.69 -5.52
C ARG A 112 15.99 -3.72 -5.68
N VAL A 113 15.51 -4.41 -6.69
CA VAL A 113 14.10 -4.70 -6.91
C VAL A 113 13.84 -6.19 -6.69
N VAL A 114 12.86 -6.51 -5.84
CA VAL A 114 12.47 -7.88 -5.51
C VAL A 114 11.07 -8.13 -6.09
N ALA A 115 10.97 -9.09 -7.02
CA ALA A 115 9.73 -9.42 -7.70
C ALA A 115 8.86 -10.45 -6.95
N THR A 116 9.36 -11.03 -5.86
CA THR A 116 8.60 -12.00 -5.05
C THR A 116 7.41 -11.30 -4.40
N PRO A 117 6.18 -11.82 -4.57
CA PRO A 117 5.00 -11.25 -3.92
C PRO A 117 5.11 -11.28 -2.40
N VAL A 118 4.76 -10.15 -1.79
CA VAL A 118 4.73 -9.94 -0.33
C VAL A 118 3.46 -9.23 0.09
N SER A 119 3.13 -9.24 1.38
CA SER A 119 2.00 -8.50 1.92
C SER A 119 2.32 -7.92 3.31
N HIS A 120 1.40 -7.13 3.86
CA HIS A 120 1.57 -6.51 5.18
C HIS A 120 1.84 -7.51 6.31
N ILE A 121 1.34 -8.73 6.17
CA ILE A 121 1.58 -9.80 7.16
C ILE A 121 3.07 -10.12 7.33
N ASP A 122 3.90 -9.80 6.33
CA ASP A 122 5.34 -10.02 6.33
C ASP A 122 6.11 -8.91 7.07
N CYS A 123 5.49 -7.76 7.31
CA CYS A 123 6.13 -6.65 7.99
C CYS A 123 6.42 -6.95 9.47
N ALA A 124 5.49 -7.61 10.17
CA ALA A 124 5.67 -7.91 11.59
C ALA A 124 6.87 -8.85 11.85
N PRO A 125 7.03 -9.98 11.15
CA PRO A 125 8.25 -10.80 11.25
C PRO A 125 9.53 -10.00 10.92
N ALA A 126 9.50 -9.14 9.90
CA ALA A 126 10.66 -8.34 9.52
C ALA A 126 11.07 -7.33 10.60
N ILE A 127 10.10 -6.68 11.25
CA ILE A 127 10.36 -5.76 12.36
C ILE A 127 10.99 -6.50 13.54
N LEU A 128 10.43 -7.65 13.90
CA LEU A 128 10.96 -8.45 15.02
C LEU A 128 12.38 -8.95 14.72
N GLU A 129 12.64 -9.41 13.49
CA GLU A 129 13.98 -9.80 13.06
C GLU A 129 14.97 -8.62 13.17
N ALA A 130 14.57 -7.43 12.73
CA ALA A 130 15.42 -6.24 12.78
C ALA A 130 15.87 -5.86 14.20
N VAL A 131 15.03 -6.14 15.21
CA VAL A 131 15.35 -5.86 16.62
C VAL A 131 15.85 -7.09 17.38
N GLY A 132 16.11 -8.21 16.70
CA GLY A 132 16.60 -9.45 17.30
C GLY A 132 15.57 -10.15 18.19
N ALA A 133 14.30 -9.86 18.01
CA ALA A 133 13.21 -10.49 18.76
C ALA A 133 12.67 -11.74 18.02
N PRO A 134 12.17 -12.74 18.75
CA PRO A 134 11.59 -13.93 18.12
C PRO A 134 10.25 -13.59 17.42
N SER A 135 10.05 -14.11 16.22
CA SER A 135 8.80 -13.94 15.44
C SER A 135 7.65 -14.79 15.99
N ARG A 136 7.35 -14.62 17.29
CA ARG A 136 6.36 -15.42 18.03
C ARG A 136 5.52 -14.57 18.95
N VAL A 137 4.22 -14.90 19.03
CA VAL A 137 3.28 -14.30 19.97
C VAL A 137 2.50 -15.43 20.65
N GLY A 138 2.47 -15.43 21.99
CA GLY A 138 1.79 -16.48 22.75
C GLY A 138 2.29 -17.90 22.47
N GLY A 139 3.57 -18.06 22.15
CA GLY A 139 4.21 -19.35 21.82
C GLY A 139 3.97 -19.85 20.38
N LYS A 140 3.18 -19.13 19.57
CA LYS A 140 2.92 -19.45 18.16
C LYS A 140 3.76 -18.58 17.24
N GLU A 141 4.24 -19.16 16.14
CA GLU A 141 4.90 -18.42 15.07
C GLU A 141 3.91 -17.38 14.50
N LEU A 142 4.41 -16.19 14.19
CA LEU A 142 3.63 -15.21 13.44
C LEU A 142 3.41 -15.69 12.01
N PRO A 143 2.23 -15.46 11.43
CA PRO A 143 2.03 -15.68 10.01
C PRO A 143 2.90 -14.68 9.22
N GLY A 144 3.23 -15.02 7.98
CA GLY A 144 4.09 -14.22 7.12
C GLY A 144 5.53 -14.72 7.07
N ALA A 145 6.31 -14.16 6.18
CA ALA A 145 7.72 -14.42 6.02
C ALA A 145 8.52 -13.16 6.31
N ALA A 146 9.67 -13.27 6.96
CA ALA A 146 10.56 -12.13 7.16
C ALA A 146 11.02 -11.58 5.82
N LEU A 147 10.79 -10.29 5.57
CA LEU A 147 11.04 -9.63 4.29
C LEU A 147 12.51 -9.72 3.86
N PHE A 148 13.44 -9.72 4.80
CA PHE A 148 14.88 -9.85 4.50
C PHE A 148 15.22 -11.23 3.94
N GLY A 149 14.59 -12.29 4.44
CA GLY A 149 14.70 -13.64 3.88
C GLY A 149 14.11 -13.72 2.47
N VAL A 150 12.96 -13.11 2.24
CA VAL A 150 12.34 -13.02 0.90
C VAL A 150 13.27 -12.28 -0.05
N ALA A 151 13.80 -11.14 0.36
CA ALA A 151 14.72 -10.34 -0.45
C ALA A 151 15.97 -11.12 -0.88
N ASN A 152 16.50 -11.96 -0.02
CA ASN A 152 17.69 -12.74 -0.29
C ASN A 152 17.42 -14.08 -1.00
N GLY A 153 16.16 -14.36 -1.37
CA GLY A 153 15.79 -15.62 -2.02
C GLY A 153 15.77 -16.84 -1.09
N ALA A 154 15.91 -16.62 0.22
CA ALA A 154 15.87 -17.70 1.20
C ALA A 154 14.45 -18.27 1.44
N THR A 155 13.44 -17.49 1.08
CA THR A 155 12.03 -17.89 1.20
C THR A 155 11.48 -18.22 -0.19
N PRO A 156 10.88 -19.40 -0.39
CA PRO A 156 10.23 -19.74 -1.66
C PRO A 156 9.10 -18.76 -1.99
N SER A 157 8.85 -18.55 -3.28
CA SER A 157 7.69 -17.81 -3.73
C SER A 157 6.41 -18.49 -3.22
N ARG A 158 5.49 -17.71 -2.67
CA ARG A 158 4.22 -18.16 -2.12
C ARG A 158 3.08 -17.27 -2.61
N PRO A 159 1.85 -17.78 -2.67
CA PRO A 159 0.72 -16.93 -2.97
C PRO A 159 0.53 -15.87 -1.85
N VAL A 160 0.16 -14.67 -2.24
CA VAL A 160 -0.30 -13.62 -1.34
C VAL A 160 -1.82 -13.60 -1.40
N ILE A 161 -2.47 -13.58 -0.24
CA ILE A 161 -3.92 -13.62 -0.11
C ILE A 161 -4.37 -12.28 0.47
N SER A 162 -5.40 -11.70 -0.14
CA SER A 162 -6.11 -10.54 0.37
C SER A 162 -7.58 -10.89 0.53
N GLU A 163 -8.18 -10.45 1.64
CA GLU A 163 -9.59 -10.64 1.94
C GLU A 163 -10.24 -9.29 2.23
N TYR A 164 -11.48 -9.11 1.81
CA TYR A 164 -12.26 -7.92 2.10
C TYR A 164 -13.62 -8.32 2.68
N HIS A 165 -13.88 -7.83 3.88
CA HIS A 165 -15.15 -8.02 4.58
C HIS A 165 -15.83 -6.67 4.72
N ALA A 166 -16.76 -6.35 3.82
CA ALA A 166 -17.49 -5.10 3.86
C ALA A 166 -18.45 -5.06 5.06
N ILE A 167 -18.43 -3.99 5.83
CA ILE A 167 -19.43 -3.74 6.87
C ILE A 167 -20.78 -3.54 6.18
N GLY A 168 -21.76 -4.40 6.50
CA GLY A 168 -23.11 -4.33 5.94
C GLY A 168 -23.30 -5.10 4.63
N SER A 169 -22.31 -5.82 4.12
CA SER A 169 -22.55 -6.80 3.07
C SER A 169 -23.26 -8.00 3.70
N THR A 170 -24.52 -8.19 3.38
CA THR A 170 -25.19 -9.49 3.59
C THR A 170 -24.62 -10.44 2.55
N ALA A 171 -23.88 -11.44 3.02
CA ALA A 171 -23.47 -12.56 2.17
C ALA A 171 -24.69 -13.31 1.64
#